data_0ed79815e9fcf59ecc83cbc011051d80
#
_entry.id   0ed79815e9fcf59ecc83cbc011051d80
#
_cell.length_a   1.000
_cell.length_b   1.000
_cell.length_c   1.000
_cell.angle_alpha   90.00
_cell.angle_beta   90.00
_cell.angle_gamma   90.00
#
_symmetry.space_group_name_H-M   'P 1'
#
loop_
_entity.id
_entity.type
_entity.pdbx_description
1 polymer ?
#
loop_
_entity_poly.entity_id
_entity_poly.type
_entity_poly.pdbx_seq_one_letter_code
_entity_poly.pdbx_strand_id
1 'polypeptide(L)'
;MYLAVDIGATKVLLAVFTKDGKLVEQYKFPTGEAYTDLISDFEKALSELQTKEFSRAIVAVPGRLDRSKGIGIAFGNRPWENVPIAQDIKKILGCPVIIENDAKLAALSEAILIKKDFKKVLYVTISTGISSGLIVDGVIDPSLADSESGQMWFDYHGKPTQWEDFASGRAIVETYGKRASEIEDPKI
;
A
#
# COMPACT_ATOMS: atom_id res chain seq x y z
N MET A 1 9.84 20.27 -0.92
CA MET A 1 9.03 19.34 -0.12
C MET A 1 8.99 17.97 -0.77
N TYR A 2 8.59 16.94 -0.03
CA TYR A 2 8.30 15.59 -0.56
C TYR A 2 6.80 15.33 -0.47
N LEU A 3 6.25 14.65 -1.46
CA LEU A 3 4.85 14.21 -1.46
C LEU A 3 4.80 12.69 -1.31
N ALA A 4 4.05 12.22 -0.32
CA ALA A 4 3.63 10.84 -0.22
C ALA A 4 2.15 10.73 -0.63
N VAL A 5 1.84 9.76 -1.45
CA VAL A 5 0.48 9.45 -1.92
C VAL A 5 0.18 8.02 -1.52
N ASP A 6 -0.92 7.81 -0.80
CA ASP A 6 -1.39 6.48 -0.43
C ASP A 6 -2.73 6.21 -1.11
N ILE A 7 -2.71 5.33 -2.10
CA ILE A 7 -3.90 4.95 -2.88
C ILE A 7 -4.55 3.75 -2.20
N GLY A 8 -5.54 4.01 -1.35
CA GLY A 8 -6.32 2.96 -0.71
C GLY A 8 -7.56 2.54 -1.51
N ALA A 9 -8.24 1.50 -1.03
CA ALA A 9 -9.47 0.99 -1.66
C ALA A 9 -10.62 2.00 -1.70
N THR A 10 -10.72 2.86 -0.69
CA THR A 10 -11.87 3.77 -0.52
C THR A 10 -11.47 5.24 -0.54
N LYS A 11 -10.22 5.54 -0.27
CA LYS A 11 -9.70 6.91 -0.16
C LYS A 11 -8.23 6.97 -0.55
N VAL A 12 -7.83 8.11 -1.07
CA VAL A 12 -6.45 8.49 -1.32
C VAL A 12 -6.02 9.52 -0.28
N LEU A 13 -4.82 9.35 0.27
CA LEU A 13 -4.18 10.31 1.16
C LEU A 13 -3.00 10.97 0.45
N LEU A 14 -2.97 12.30 0.44
CA LEU A 14 -1.80 13.10 0.14
C LEU A 14 -1.18 13.56 1.45
N ALA A 15 0.12 13.39 1.61
CA ALA A 15 0.86 13.86 2.77
C ALA A 15 2.16 14.54 2.34
N VAL A 16 2.34 15.78 2.77
CA VAL A 16 3.49 16.61 2.43
C VAL A 16 4.48 16.59 3.58
N PHE A 17 5.73 16.30 3.25
CA PHE A 17 6.81 16.24 4.23
C PHE A 17 7.95 17.20 3.88
N THR A 18 8.60 17.72 4.92
CA THR A 18 9.90 18.38 4.80
C THR A 18 11.00 17.36 4.45
N LYS A 19 12.21 17.84 4.11
CA LYS A 19 13.36 16.95 3.81
C LYS A 19 13.80 16.12 5.01
N ASP A 20 13.56 16.59 6.23
CA ASP A 20 13.86 15.93 7.49
C ASP A 20 12.70 15.03 7.99
N GLY A 21 11.66 14.83 7.16
CA GLY A 21 10.58 13.88 7.42
C GLY A 21 9.46 14.41 8.32
N LYS A 22 9.39 15.72 8.57
CA LYS A 22 8.30 16.31 9.34
C LYS A 22 7.06 16.48 8.45
N LEU A 23 5.90 15.98 8.91
CA LEU A 23 4.62 16.19 8.24
C LEU A 23 4.24 17.69 8.30
N VAL A 24 3.92 18.26 7.14
CA VAL A 24 3.53 19.69 6.98
C VAL A 24 2.03 19.82 6.83
N GLU A 25 1.46 19.07 5.89
CA GLU A 25 0.03 19.10 5.60
C GLU A 25 -0.42 17.76 5.00
N GLN A 26 -1.72 17.52 5.03
CA GLN A 26 -2.32 16.34 4.43
C GLN A 26 -3.70 16.65 3.89
N TYR A 27 -4.10 15.93 2.85
CA TYR A 27 -5.42 16.02 2.25
C TYR A 27 -5.92 14.63 1.87
N LYS A 28 -7.23 14.37 2.01
CA LYS A 28 -7.84 13.09 1.68
C LYS A 28 -9.02 13.29 0.73
N PHE A 29 -9.13 12.38 -0.23
CA PHE A 29 -10.27 12.34 -1.15
C PHE A 29 -10.69 10.89 -1.42
N PRO A 30 -11.94 10.66 -1.87
CA PRO A 30 -12.41 9.32 -2.22
C PRO A 30 -11.62 8.74 -3.38
N THR A 31 -11.38 7.42 -3.38
CA THR A 31 -10.83 6.73 -4.55
C THR A 31 -11.95 6.50 -5.58
N GLY A 32 -11.82 7.08 -6.76
CA GLY A 32 -12.75 6.90 -7.88
C GLY A 32 -12.83 5.44 -8.36
N GLU A 33 -13.88 5.10 -9.10
CA GLU A 33 -14.03 3.76 -9.67
C GLU A 33 -13.11 3.54 -10.85
N ALA A 34 -13.08 4.49 -11.79
CA ALA A 34 -12.19 4.44 -12.93
C ALA A 34 -10.82 5.05 -12.60
N TYR A 35 -9.77 4.59 -13.28
CA TYR A 35 -8.44 5.17 -13.15
C TYR A 35 -8.39 6.65 -13.57
N THR A 36 -9.16 7.02 -14.59
CA THR A 36 -9.30 8.42 -15.03
C THR A 36 -9.87 9.34 -13.95
N ASP A 37 -10.76 8.82 -13.12
CA ASP A 37 -11.32 9.57 -11.98
C ASP A 37 -10.24 9.83 -10.94
N LEU A 38 -9.42 8.81 -10.62
CA LEU A 38 -8.27 8.97 -9.72
C LEU A 38 -7.37 10.12 -10.17
N ILE A 39 -7.00 10.17 -11.46
CA ILE A 39 -6.09 11.19 -11.99
C ILE A 39 -6.74 12.58 -11.93
N SER A 40 -8.00 12.70 -12.32
CA SER A 40 -8.74 13.98 -12.25
C SER A 40 -8.90 14.47 -10.81
N ASP A 41 -9.23 13.59 -9.88
CA ASP A 41 -9.42 13.94 -8.48
C ASP A 41 -8.09 14.21 -7.76
N PHE A 42 -7.00 13.58 -8.20
CA PHE A 42 -5.65 13.89 -7.74
C PHE A 42 -5.25 15.33 -8.11
N GLU A 43 -5.51 15.77 -9.34
CA GLU A 43 -5.26 17.16 -9.76
C GLU A 43 -6.05 18.16 -8.92
N LYS A 44 -7.33 17.90 -8.66
CA LYS A 44 -8.16 18.75 -7.78
C LYS A 44 -7.60 18.76 -6.36
N ALA A 45 -7.24 17.59 -5.82
CA ALA A 45 -6.72 17.46 -4.47
C ALA A 45 -5.40 18.22 -4.26
N LEU A 46 -4.54 18.29 -5.30
CA LEU A 46 -3.33 19.10 -5.26
C LEU A 46 -3.63 20.60 -5.15
N SER A 47 -4.74 21.06 -5.71
CA SER A 47 -5.15 22.47 -5.59
C SER A 47 -5.53 22.86 -4.17
N GLU A 48 -5.95 21.91 -3.34
CA GLU A 48 -6.31 22.11 -1.92
C GLU A 48 -5.07 22.22 -1.01
N LEU A 49 -3.91 21.67 -1.44
CA LEU A 49 -2.68 21.81 -0.67
C LEU A 49 -2.13 23.23 -0.75
N GLN A 50 -1.51 23.71 0.31
CA GLN A 50 -0.79 25.00 0.32
C GLN A 50 0.55 24.86 -0.41
N THR A 51 1.23 23.72 -0.26
CA THR A 51 2.47 23.40 -0.97
C THR A 51 2.19 23.09 -2.44
N LYS A 52 2.88 23.77 -3.35
CA LYS A 52 2.72 23.58 -4.80
C LYS A 52 3.94 22.95 -5.48
N GLU A 53 5.09 22.94 -4.83
CA GLU A 53 6.33 22.44 -5.41
C GLU A 53 6.89 21.27 -4.63
N PHE A 54 7.18 20.18 -5.33
CA PHE A 54 7.70 18.95 -4.76
C PHE A 54 9.03 18.58 -5.43
N SER A 55 10.00 18.20 -4.62
CA SER A 55 11.29 17.68 -5.13
C SER A 55 11.17 16.25 -5.64
N ARG A 56 10.33 15.45 -5.01
CA ARG A 56 10.04 14.06 -5.34
C ARG A 56 8.67 13.64 -4.78
N ALA A 57 8.09 12.61 -5.37
CA ALA A 57 6.93 11.94 -4.81
C ALA A 57 7.13 10.42 -4.75
N ILE A 58 6.51 9.80 -3.75
CA ILE A 58 6.33 8.36 -3.64
C ILE A 58 4.85 8.05 -3.59
N VAL A 59 4.45 7.02 -4.34
CA VAL A 59 3.05 6.56 -4.39
C VAL A 59 2.99 5.14 -3.85
N ALA A 60 2.31 4.96 -2.75
CA ALA A 60 1.90 3.67 -2.23
C ALA A 60 0.71 3.16 -3.03
N VAL A 61 0.82 1.96 -3.57
CA VAL A 61 -0.15 1.37 -4.49
C VAL A 61 -0.49 -0.05 -4.02
N PRO A 62 -1.77 -0.39 -3.84
CA PRO A 62 -2.15 -1.77 -3.53
C PRO A 62 -2.01 -2.66 -4.77
N GLY A 63 -1.60 -3.92 -4.59
CA GLY A 63 -1.52 -4.92 -5.65
C GLY A 63 -0.16 -5.03 -6.33
N ARG A 64 -0.15 -5.52 -7.57
CA ARG A 64 1.06 -5.87 -8.32
C ARG A 64 1.57 -4.71 -9.16
N LEU A 65 2.89 -4.53 -9.17
CA LEU A 65 3.55 -3.39 -9.81
C LEU A 65 4.67 -3.84 -10.76
N ASP A 66 4.86 -3.10 -11.86
CA ASP A 66 6.13 -3.03 -12.58
C ASP A 66 6.85 -1.75 -12.15
N ARG A 67 7.74 -1.87 -11.16
CA ARG A 67 8.48 -0.74 -10.59
C ARG A 67 9.38 -0.07 -11.60
N SER A 68 9.96 -0.86 -12.50
CA SER A 68 10.90 -0.36 -13.51
C SER A 68 10.22 0.56 -14.53
N LYS A 69 8.96 0.27 -14.87
CA LYS A 69 8.15 1.07 -15.79
C LYS A 69 7.22 2.06 -15.07
N GLY A 70 7.07 1.94 -13.74
CA GLY A 70 6.15 2.77 -12.97
C GLY A 70 4.68 2.46 -13.25
N ILE A 71 4.37 1.18 -13.52
CA ILE A 71 3.03 0.70 -13.93
C ILE A 71 2.39 -0.08 -12.77
N GLY A 72 1.14 0.24 -12.46
CA GLY A 72 0.26 -0.63 -11.68
C GLY A 72 -0.30 -1.72 -12.59
N ILE A 73 0.12 -2.99 -12.36
CA ILE A 73 -0.27 -4.12 -13.22
C ILE A 73 -1.69 -4.57 -12.92
N ALA A 74 -2.01 -4.78 -11.63
CA ALA A 74 -3.32 -5.23 -11.19
C ALA A 74 -3.58 -4.80 -9.74
N PHE A 75 -4.84 -4.51 -9.45
CA PHE A 75 -5.32 -4.02 -8.16
C PHE A 75 -6.36 -4.98 -7.61
N GLY A 76 -6.17 -5.47 -6.38
CA GLY A 76 -7.07 -6.47 -5.81
C GLY A 76 -8.50 -6.00 -5.57
N ASN A 77 -8.72 -4.68 -5.54
CA ASN A 77 -10.00 -4.06 -5.17
C ASN A 77 -10.46 -2.97 -6.15
N ARG A 78 -9.82 -2.85 -7.31
CA ARG A 78 -10.16 -1.91 -8.38
C ARG A 78 -10.00 -2.58 -9.75
N PRO A 79 -10.85 -2.25 -10.72
CA PRO A 79 -10.76 -2.82 -12.08
C PRO A 79 -9.68 -2.13 -12.94
N TRP A 80 -8.59 -1.68 -12.31
CA TRP A 80 -7.52 -1.00 -13.02
C TRP A 80 -6.43 -2.00 -13.39
N GLU A 81 -6.02 -1.99 -14.64
CA GLU A 81 -4.99 -2.88 -15.15
C GLU A 81 -4.00 -2.11 -16.02
N ASN A 82 -2.71 -2.40 -15.84
CA ASN A 82 -1.61 -1.87 -16.63
C ASN A 82 -1.61 -0.32 -16.74
N VAL A 83 -1.93 0.36 -15.65
CA VAL A 83 -2.05 1.84 -15.62
C VAL A 83 -0.70 2.50 -15.32
N PRO A 84 -0.31 3.56 -16.05
CA PRO A 84 1.01 4.20 -15.95
C PRO A 84 1.09 5.24 -14.82
N ILE A 85 0.82 4.83 -13.59
CA ILE A 85 0.67 5.70 -12.40
C ILE A 85 1.84 6.67 -12.25
N ALA A 86 3.09 6.16 -12.29
CA ALA A 86 4.24 7.01 -12.07
C ALA A 86 4.36 8.09 -13.15
N GLN A 87 4.06 7.74 -14.41
CA GLN A 87 4.15 8.67 -15.53
C GLN A 87 3.07 9.76 -15.44
N ASP A 88 1.84 9.38 -15.14
CA ASP A 88 0.73 10.34 -15.10
C ASP A 88 0.86 11.29 -13.91
N ILE A 89 1.18 10.77 -12.73
CA ILE A 89 1.44 11.63 -11.55
C ILE A 89 2.68 12.51 -11.78
N LYS A 90 3.72 11.99 -12.43
CA LYS A 90 4.90 12.80 -12.81
C LYS A 90 4.55 13.96 -13.73
N LYS A 91 3.66 13.75 -14.71
CA LYS A 91 3.21 14.84 -15.61
C LYS A 91 2.52 15.95 -14.83
N ILE A 92 1.71 15.59 -13.84
CA ILE A 92 0.97 16.55 -13.01
C ILE A 92 1.91 17.29 -12.05
N LEU A 93 2.81 16.56 -11.37
CA LEU A 93 3.68 17.14 -10.34
C LEU A 93 4.92 17.86 -10.88
N GLY A 94 5.36 17.52 -12.11
CA GLY A 94 6.61 18.04 -12.67
C GLY A 94 7.88 17.56 -11.97
N CYS A 95 7.80 16.55 -11.08
CA CYS A 95 8.94 16.03 -10.32
C CYS A 95 9.08 14.50 -10.48
N PRO A 96 10.23 13.91 -10.10
CA PRO A 96 10.40 12.47 -10.11
C PRO A 96 9.39 11.77 -9.18
N VAL A 97 8.76 10.70 -9.70
CA VAL A 97 7.79 9.88 -8.99
C VAL A 97 8.25 8.42 -8.99
N ILE A 98 8.18 7.77 -7.85
CA ILE A 98 8.36 6.32 -7.70
C ILE A 98 7.08 5.71 -7.14
N ILE A 99 6.82 4.47 -7.51
CA ILE A 99 5.71 3.68 -6.97
C ILE A 99 6.25 2.50 -6.17
N GLU A 100 5.57 2.14 -5.11
CA GLU A 100 5.86 0.94 -4.34
C GLU A 100 4.56 0.36 -3.76
N ASN A 101 4.56 -0.94 -3.48
CA ASN A 101 3.44 -1.58 -2.82
C ASN A 101 3.27 -1.06 -1.38
N ASP A 102 2.02 -0.83 -0.97
CA ASP A 102 1.63 -0.27 0.32
C ASP A 102 2.17 -1.09 1.51
N ALA A 103 2.02 -2.42 1.49
CA ALA A 103 2.53 -3.29 2.54
C ALA A 103 4.07 -3.34 2.59
N LYS A 104 4.75 -3.20 1.43
CA LYS A 104 6.22 -3.13 1.37
C LYS A 104 6.73 -1.81 1.96
N LEU A 105 6.03 -0.70 1.73
CA LEU A 105 6.34 0.59 2.36
C LEU A 105 6.09 0.56 3.87
N ALA A 106 5.01 -0.07 4.32
CA ALA A 106 4.76 -0.27 5.74
C ALA A 106 5.88 -1.11 6.38
N ALA A 107 6.28 -2.21 5.73
CA ALA A 107 7.40 -3.03 6.16
C ALA A 107 8.70 -2.23 6.27
N LEU A 108 9.00 -1.40 5.27
CA LEU A 108 10.19 -0.55 5.28
C LEU A 108 10.15 0.47 6.41
N SER A 109 9.00 1.08 6.67
CA SER A 109 8.82 2.03 7.77
C SER A 109 9.14 1.40 9.13
N GLU A 110 8.55 0.23 9.42
CA GLU A 110 8.79 -0.49 10.67
C GLU A 110 10.25 -0.95 10.80
N ALA A 111 10.82 -1.49 9.73
CA ALA A 111 12.21 -1.95 9.74
C ALA A 111 13.22 -0.82 9.98
N ILE A 112 12.96 0.39 9.49
CA ILE A 112 13.84 1.55 9.73
C ILE A 112 13.89 1.91 11.21
N LEU A 113 12.80 1.75 11.94
CA LEU A 113 12.76 2.06 13.39
C LEU A 113 13.68 1.14 14.21
N ILE A 114 13.83 -0.12 13.78
CA ILE A 114 14.58 -1.16 14.50
C ILE A 114 15.87 -1.58 13.79
N LYS A 115 16.31 -0.87 12.75
CA LYS A 115 17.47 -1.22 11.91
C LYS A 115 18.80 -1.31 12.64
N LYS A 116 18.92 -0.71 13.84
CA LYS A 116 20.12 -0.80 14.67
C LYS A 116 20.27 -2.19 15.28
N ASP A 117 19.16 -2.88 15.55
CA ASP A 117 19.13 -4.15 16.26
C ASP A 117 18.97 -5.34 15.30
N PHE A 118 18.30 -5.12 14.15
CA PHE A 118 17.96 -6.18 13.21
C PHE A 118 18.31 -5.81 11.77
N LYS A 119 19.07 -6.67 11.11
CA LYS A 119 19.40 -6.55 9.67
C LYS A 119 18.32 -7.10 8.76
N LYS A 120 17.56 -8.08 9.24
CA LYS A 120 16.45 -8.70 8.50
C LYS A 120 15.17 -8.55 9.30
N VAL A 121 14.16 -7.99 8.69
CA VAL A 121 12.84 -7.77 9.30
C VAL A 121 11.78 -8.31 8.35
N LEU A 122 11.01 -9.28 8.81
CA LEU A 122 9.80 -9.71 8.15
C LEU A 122 8.61 -8.99 8.79
N TYR A 123 7.95 -8.17 8.02
CA TYR A 123 6.68 -7.54 8.40
C TYR A 123 5.52 -8.33 7.81
N VAL A 124 4.51 -8.63 8.62
CA VAL A 124 3.27 -9.27 8.19
C VAL A 124 2.11 -8.39 8.63
N THR A 125 1.25 -8.04 7.70
CA THR A 125 -0.01 -7.35 7.98
C THR A 125 -1.19 -8.27 7.73
N ILE A 126 -2.08 -8.38 8.72
CA ILE A 126 -3.34 -9.12 8.66
C ILE A 126 -4.45 -8.08 8.82
N SER A 127 -5.13 -7.79 7.69
CA SER A 127 -6.23 -6.84 7.64
C SER A 127 -7.37 -7.42 6.81
N THR A 128 -7.96 -6.72 5.85
CA THR A 128 -8.93 -7.31 4.91
C THR A 128 -8.35 -8.54 4.21
N GLY A 129 -7.09 -8.47 3.77
CA GLY A 129 -6.28 -9.57 3.27
C GLY A 129 -5.04 -9.78 4.14
N ILE A 130 -4.08 -10.57 3.65
CA ILE A 130 -2.78 -10.79 4.28
C ILE A 130 -1.68 -10.40 3.30
N SER A 131 -0.75 -9.56 3.74
CA SER A 131 0.43 -9.21 2.96
C SER A 131 1.67 -9.19 3.83
N SER A 132 2.86 -9.21 3.22
CA SER A 132 4.12 -9.11 3.95
C SER A 132 5.17 -8.33 3.17
N GLY A 133 6.23 -7.93 3.88
CA GLY A 133 7.42 -7.35 3.28
C GLY A 133 8.65 -7.85 4.01
N LEU A 134 9.66 -8.29 3.25
CA LEU A 134 10.99 -8.60 3.78
C LEU A 134 11.92 -7.42 3.53
N ILE A 135 12.53 -6.94 4.61
CA ILE A 135 13.51 -5.85 4.58
C ILE A 135 14.85 -6.42 5.01
N VAL A 136 15.86 -6.20 4.20
CA VAL A 136 17.24 -6.63 4.46
C VAL A 136 18.15 -5.40 4.42
N ASP A 137 18.91 -5.18 5.48
CA ASP A 137 19.80 -4.01 5.62
C ASP A 137 19.12 -2.65 5.34
N GLY A 138 17.83 -2.55 5.69
CA GLY A 138 17.04 -1.33 5.52
C GLY A 138 16.51 -1.09 4.09
N VAL A 139 16.52 -2.12 3.25
CA VAL A 139 16.00 -2.08 1.86
C VAL A 139 14.97 -3.19 1.66
N ILE A 140 13.93 -2.92 0.89
CA ILE A 140 12.98 -3.94 0.46
C ILE A 140 13.75 -5.01 -0.35
N ASP A 141 13.66 -6.27 0.08
CA ASP A 141 14.35 -7.37 -0.62
C ASP A 141 13.72 -7.57 -2.01
N PRO A 142 14.49 -7.37 -3.10
CA PRO A 142 13.95 -7.44 -4.44
C PRO A 142 13.47 -8.86 -4.82
N SER A 143 14.00 -9.91 -4.19
CA SER A 143 13.60 -11.30 -4.48
C SER A 143 12.18 -11.62 -3.99
N LEU A 144 11.68 -10.87 -2.99
CA LEU A 144 10.34 -11.00 -2.41
C LEU A 144 9.48 -9.74 -2.58
N ALA A 145 9.94 -8.77 -3.38
CA ALA A 145 9.20 -7.51 -3.58
C ALA A 145 7.81 -7.73 -4.20
N ASP A 146 7.65 -8.79 -5.00
CA ASP A 146 6.37 -9.15 -5.65
C ASP A 146 5.65 -10.31 -4.96
N SER A 147 6.12 -10.73 -3.76
CA SER A 147 5.46 -11.81 -3.02
C SER A 147 4.09 -11.38 -2.49
N GLU A 148 3.11 -12.24 -2.68
CA GLU A 148 1.75 -12.13 -2.17
C GLU A 148 1.53 -13.21 -1.10
N SER A 149 1.88 -12.90 0.14
CA SER A 149 1.90 -13.90 1.24
C SER A 149 0.52 -14.46 1.53
N GLY A 150 -0.54 -13.65 1.39
CA GLY A 150 -1.92 -14.11 1.59
C GLY A 150 -2.34 -15.21 0.64
N GLN A 151 -1.70 -15.30 -0.54
CA GLN A 151 -1.96 -16.32 -1.57
C GLN A 151 -1.14 -17.62 -1.38
N MET A 152 -0.31 -17.71 -0.32
CA MET A 152 0.38 -18.95 0.03
C MET A 152 -0.62 -20.04 0.41
N TRP A 153 -0.40 -21.25 -0.10
CA TRP A 153 -1.25 -22.39 0.15
C TRP A 153 -0.82 -23.15 1.41
N PHE A 154 -1.81 -23.48 2.25
CA PHE A 154 -1.66 -24.27 3.46
C PHE A 154 -2.64 -25.43 3.45
N ASP A 155 -2.31 -26.51 4.16
CA ASP A 155 -3.31 -27.53 4.51
C ASP A 155 -4.16 -26.98 5.67
N TYR A 156 -5.40 -26.65 5.38
CA TYR A 156 -6.37 -26.19 6.36
C TYR A 156 -7.54 -27.17 6.43
N HIS A 157 -7.61 -27.91 7.52
CA HIS A 157 -8.60 -29.00 7.73
C HIS A 157 -8.59 -30.07 6.60
N GLY A 158 -7.41 -30.47 6.14
CA GLY A 158 -7.24 -31.49 5.09
C GLY A 158 -7.53 -30.98 3.68
N LYS A 159 -7.61 -29.64 3.48
CA LYS A 159 -7.84 -29.02 2.15
C LYS A 159 -6.78 -27.96 1.87
N PRO A 160 -6.19 -27.97 0.66
CA PRO A 160 -5.37 -26.85 0.22
C PRO A 160 -6.21 -25.55 0.22
N THR A 161 -5.79 -24.55 1.00
CA THR A 161 -6.51 -23.28 1.16
C THR A 161 -5.49 -22.14 1.20
N GLN A 162 -5.80 -21.02 0.57
CA GLN A 162 -4.92 -19.85 0.65
C GLN A 162 -4.95 -19.26 2.05
N TRP A 163 -3.82 -18.72 2.51
CA TRP A 163 -3.68 -18.20 3.87
C TRP A 163 -4.75 -17.15 4.19
N GLU A 164 -4.99 -16.22 3.28
CA GLU A 164 -5.97 -15.16 3.52
C GLU A 164 -7.43 -15.63 3.51
N ASP A 165 -7.73 -16.80 2.92
CA ASP A 165 -9.08 -17.33 2.88
C ASP A 165 -9.55 -17.91 4.23
N PHE A 166 -8.63 -18.17 5.18
CA PHE A 166 -9.02 -18.66 6.50
C PHE A 166 -8.49 -17.81 7.66
N ALA A 167 -7.53 -16.90 7.41
CA ALA A 167 -6.88 -16.15 8.50
C ALA A 167 -6.94 -14.61 8.32
N SER A 168 -7.53 -14.10 7.25
CA SER A 168 -7.68 -12.66 7.05
C SER A 168 -8.89 -12.08 7.79
N GLY A 169 -8.94 -10.75 7.91
CA GLY A 169 -10.11 -10.05 8.44
C GLY A 169 -11.37 -10.29 7.62
N ARG A 170 -11.25 -10.47 6.28
CA ARG A 170 -12.36 -10.90 5.42
C ARG A 170 -12.86 -12.29 5.82
N ALA A 171 -11.96 -13.25 5.97
CA ALA A 171 -12.29 -14.61 6.38
C ALA A 171 -13.00 -14.66 7.75
N ILE A 172 -12.57 -13.81 8.68
CA ILE A 172 -13.24 -13.68 10.00
C ILE A 172 -14.68 -13.19 9.81
N VAL A 173 -14.89 -12.15 8.99
CA VAL A 173 -16.25 -11.64 8.73
C VAL A 173 -17.12 -12.69 8.03
N GLU A 174 -16.58 -13.41 7.06
CA GLU A 174 -17.28 -14.48 6.34
C GLU A 174 -17.66 -15.65 7.28
N THR A 175 -16.77 -15.99 8.23
CA THR A 175 -16.98 -17.11 9.15
C THR A 175 -17.92 -16.75 10.31
N TYR A 176 -17.78 -15.57 10.90
CA TYR A 176 -18.44 -15.19 12.14
C TYR A 176 -19.48 -14.07 11.99
N GLY A 177 -19.61 -13.47 10.79
CA GLY A 177 -20.54 -12.37 10.54
C GLY A 177 -20.15 -11.05 11.23
N LYS A 178 -18.96 -10.96 11.83
CA LYS A 178 -18.47 -9.83 12.63
C LYS A 178 -17.01 -9.57 12.32
N ARG A 179 -16.56 -8.34 12.52
CA ARG A 179 -15.14 -8.02 12.50
C ARG A 179 -14.44 -8.56 13.73
N ALA A 180 -13.14 -8.85 13.65
CA ALA A 180 -12.35 -9.33 14.79
C ALA A 180 -12.48 -8.43 16.04
N SER A 181 -12.52 -7.10 15.83
CA SER A 181 -12.70 -6.11 16.92
C SER A 181 -14.08 -6.14 17.61
N GLU A 182 -15.05 -6.84 17.03
CA GLU A 182 -16.43 -6.96 17.53
C GLU A 182 -16.68 -8.33 18.18
N ILE A 183 -15.67 -9.22 18.16
CA ILE A 183 -15.75 -10.56 18.76
C ILE A 183 -15.22 -10.49 20.18
N GLU A 184 -16.11 -10.70 21.15
CA GLU A 184 -15.78 -10.67 22.58
C GLU A 184 -15.49 -12.06 23.14
N ASP A 185 -15.84 -13.15 22.41
CA ASP A 185 -15.63 -14.52 22.88
C ASP A 185 -14.16 -14.94 22.72
N PRO A 186 -13.44 -15.23 23.81
CA PRO A 186 -12.03 -15.63 23.75
C PRO A 186 -11.79 -17.04 23.17
N LYS A 187 -12.86 -17.77 22.81
CA LYS A 187 -12.78 -19.11 22.20
C LYS A 187 -12.93 -19.09 20.67
N ILE A 188 -13.11 -17.91 20.10
CA ILE A 188 -13.21 -17.71 18.65
C ILE A 188 -11.87 -17.12 18.09
#